data_cb4accbb3661aff457e22bcfc78a61f1
#
_entry.id   cb4accbb3661aff457e22bcfc78a61f1
#
_cell.length_a   1.000
_cell.length_b   1.000
_cell.length_c   1.000
_cell.angle_alpha   90.00
_cell.angle_beta   90.00
_cell.angle_gamma   90.00
#
_symmetry.space_group_name_H-M   'P 1'
#
loop_
_entity.id
_entity.type
_entity.pdbx_description
1 polymer ?
#
loop_
_entity_poly.entity_id
_entity_poly.type
_entity_poly.pdbx_seq_one_letter_code
_entity_poly.pdbx_strand_id
1 'polypeptide(L)'
;MLCALMMLSACSGAHPVLYDNTHLQTVGKDAANQDIEACKEAAESAGAEEGSGKAGRVAARTGVGAGVGAASGAVGGAISGAAGQGSLIGAATGAVWGLLMGLFSAGSSQPSQAYVNYVNRCLQEKGYEVIGWE
;
A
#
# COMPACT_ATOMS: atom_id res chain seq x y z
N MET A 1 29.53 13.19 2.67
CA MET A 1 28.83 13.02 1.40
C MET A 1 28.76 11.55 0.93
N LEU A 2 29.16 10.58 1.77
CA LEU A 2 29.18 9.13 1.41
C LEU A 2 28.02 8.33 2.04
N CYS A 3 27.20 8.89 2.94
CA CYS A 3 26.06 8.22 3.58
C CYS A 3 24.73 8.27 2.78
N ALA A 4 24.66 9.04 1.69
CA ALA A 4 23.43 9.22 0.91
C ALA A 4 23.14 8.12 -0.11
N LEU A 5 24.12 7.24 -0.40
CA LEU A 5 23.99 6.20 -1.44
C LEU A 5 23.47 4.85 -0.93
N MET A 6 23.32 4.65 0.37
CA MET A 6 22.89 3.35 0.93
C MET A 6 21.39 3.20 1.18
N MET A 7 20.55 4.18 0.80
CA MET A 7 19.11 4.16 1.07
C MET A 7 18.24 3.70 -0.11
N LEU A 8 18.84 3.17 -1.19
CA LEU A 8 18.06 2.77 -2.37
C LEU A 8 17.67 1.29 -2.44
N SER A 9 17.92 0.50 -1.41
CA SER A 9 17.68 -0.97 -1.46
C SER A 9 16.44 -1.47 -0.72
N ALA A 10 15.52 -0.61 -0.33
CA ALA A 10 14.37 -1.00 0.50
C ALA A 10 13.01 -0.87 -0.19
N CYS A 11 12.96 -1.05 -1.51
CA CYS A 11 11.70 -1.21 -2.24
C CYS A 11 11.57 -2.66 -2.73
N SER A 12 11.58 -3.65 -1.84
CA SER A 12 11.01 -4.94 -2.17
C SER A 12 9.50 -4.78 -2.11
N GLY A 13 8.86 -4.70 -3.27
CA GLY A 13 7.41 -4.79 -3.40
C GLY A 13 6.93 -6.15 -2.88
N ALA A 14 5.62 -6.32 -2.73
CA ALA A 14 5.05 -7.59 -2.33
C ALA A 14 5.46 -8.70 -3.31
N HIS A 15 5.94 -9.82 -2.78
CA HIS A 15 6.45 -10.92 -3.58
C HIS A 15 5.63 -12.19 -3.30
N PRO A 16 5.15 -12.89 -4.35
CA PRO A 16 4.45 -14.16 -4.17
C PRO A 16 5.45 -15.26 -3.79
N VAL A 17 5.11 -16.05 -2.77
CA VAL A 17 5.87 -17.22 -2.36
C VAL A 17 5.34 -18.42 -3.14
N LEU A 18 6.22 -19.03 -3.92
CA LEU A 18 5.88 -20.20 -4.74
C LEU A 18 6.14 -21.49 -3.98
N TYR A 19 5.23 -22.45 -4.13
CA TYR A 19 5.44 -23.81 -3.67
C TYR A 19 6.47 -24.52 -4.55
N ASP A 20 7.41 -25.24 -3.93
CA ASP A 20 8.46 -25.98 -4.64
C ASP A 20 7.89 -27.27 -5.26
N ASN A 21 7.25 -27.09 -6.42
CA ASN A 21 6.68 -28.17 -7.21
C ASN A 21 7.66 -28.64 -8.33
N THR A 22 7.32 -29.73 -9.00
CA THR A 22 8.13 -30.28 -10.10
C THR A 22 8.34 -29.27 -11.23
N HIS A 23 7.35 -28.38 -11.48
CA HIS A 23 7.44 -27.35 -12.49
C HIS A 23 8.53 -26.33 -12.13
N LEU A 24 8.51 -25.79 -10.90
CA LEU A 24 9.51 -24.85 -10.41
C LEU A 24 10.92 -25.44 -10.43
N GLN A 25 11.07 -26.73 -10.08
CA GLN A 25 12.36 -27.43 -10.14
C GLN A 25 12.87 -27.59 -11.57
N THR A 26 11.97 -27.77 -12.53
CA THR A 26 12.33 -27.96 -13.95
C THR A 26 12.71 -26.62 -14.61
N VAL A 27 11.96 -25.58 -14.34
CA VAL A 27 12.13 -24.24 -14.95
C VAL A 27 13.25 -23.46 -14.27
N GLY A 28 13.42 -23.66 -12.97
CA GLY A 28 14.41 -22.96 -12.16
C GLY A 28 13.90 -21.63 -11.59
N LYS A 29 14.54 -21.19 -10.50
CA LYS A 29 14.13 -19.98 -9.77
C LYS A 29 14.26 -18.69 -10.58
N ASP A 30 15.27 -18.61 -11.45
CA ASP A 30 15.52 -17.40 -12.23
C ASP A 30 14.40 -17.17 -13.28
N ALA A 31 13.97 -18.24 -13.95
CA ALA A 31 12.86 -18.16 -14.87
C ALA A 31 11.52 -17.92 -14.14
N ALA A 32 11.33 -18.53 -12.96
CA ALA A 32 10.16 -18.26 -12.13
C ALA A 32 10.09 -16.79 -11.70
N ASN A 33 11.20 -16.17 -11.34
CA ASN A 33 11.24 -14.74 -11.02
C ASN A 33 10.86 -13.86 -12.22
N GLN A 34 11.32 -14.20 -13.43
CA GLN A 34 10.93 -13.49 -14.64
C GLN A 34 9.42 -13.63 -14.92
N ASP A 35 8.86 -14.81 -14.70
CA ASP A 35 7.44 -15.06 -14.85
C ASP A 35 6.61 -14.30 -13.79
N ILE A 36 7.10 -14.20 -12.56
CA ILE A 36 6.48 -13.39 -11.51
C ILE A 36 6.42 -11.92 -11.94
N GLU A 37 7.57 -11.36 -12.36
CA GLU A 37 7.61 -9.95 -12.80
C GLU A 37 6.71 -9.70 -14.02
N ALA A 38 6.67 -10.61 -14.98
CA ALA A 38 5.75 -10.51 -16.12
C ALA A 38 4.28 -10.53 -15.69
N CYS A 39 3.90 -11.37 -14.71
CA CYS A 39 2.54 -11.41 -14.18
C CYS A 39 2.19 -10.15 -13.36
N LYS A 40 3.17 -9.57 -12.65
CA LYS A 40 3.02 -8.31 -11.91
C LYS A 40 2.78 -7.14 -12.89
N GLU A 41 3.60 -7.03 -13.94
CA GLU A 41 3.44 -6.01 -14.98
C GLU A 41 2.10 -6.15 -15.71
N ALA A 42 1.67 -7.37 -16.01
CA ALA A 42 0.36 -7.62 -16.61
C ALA A 42 -0.79 -7.19 -15.68
N ALA A 43 -0.67 -7.42 -14.36
CA ALA A 43 -1.65 -6.97 -13.38
C ALA A 43 -1.75 -5.44 -13.32
N GLU A 44 -0.61 -4.74 -13.33
CA GLU A 44 -0.55 -3.28 -13.33
C GLU A 44 -1.15 -2.70 -14.61
N SER A 45 -0.82 -3.27 -15.77
CA SER A 45 -1.39 -2.85 -17.06
C SER A 45 -2.90 -3.07 -17.14
N ALA A 46 -3.43 -4.05 -16.40
CA ALA A 46 -4.86 -4.30 -16.25
C ALA A 46 -5.53 -3.36 -15.20
N GLY A 47 -4.77 -2.44 -14.60
CA GLY A 47 -5.27 -1.49 -13.60
C GLY A 47 -5.33 -2.05 -12.17
N ALA A 48 -4.78 -3.22 -11.94
CA ALA A 48 -4.64 -3.81 -10.61
C ALA A 48 -3.28 -3.42 -10.02
N GLU A 49 -3.17 -2.21 -9.48
CA GLU A 49 -1.89 -1.71 -8.95
C GLU A 49 -1.50 -2.38 -7.64
N GLU A 50 -0.21 -2.76 -7.51
CA GLU A 50 0.37 -3.24 -6.27
C GLU A 50 0.28 -2.21 -5.15
N GLY A 51 0.51 -0.96 -5.48
CA GLY A 51 0.79 0.13 -4.53
C GLY A 51 -0.25 1.23 -4.42
N SER A 52 -1.32 1.26 -5.22
CA SER A 52 -2.38 2.28 -5.12
C SER A 52 -3.03 2.30 -3.73
N GLY A 53 -2.84 1.22 -2.97
CA GLY A 53 -3.23 1.13 -1.59
C GLY A 53 -2.43 2.02 -0.62
N LYS A 54 -1.13 2.28 -0.81
CA LYS A 54 -0.31 2.99 0.20
C LYS A 54 -0.52 4.50 0.15
N ALA A 55 -0.18 5.12 -0.95
CA ALA A 55 -0.33 6.57 -1.11
C ALA A 55 -1.81 6.99 -1.08
N GLY A 56 -2.70 6.26 -1.78
CA GLY A 56 -4.13 6.50 -1.77
C GLY A 56 -4.77 6.28 -0.40
N ARG A 57 -4.37 5.26 0.35
CA ARG A 57 -4.84 5.03 1.73
C ARG A 57 -4.33 6.09 2.70
N VAL A 58 -3.07 6.50 2.60
CA VAL A 58 -2.52 7.58 3.42
C VAL A 58 -3.25 8.88 3.08
N ALA A 59 -3.41 9.23 1.81
CA ALA A 59 -4.13 10.41 1.38
C ALA A 59 -5.60 10.39 1.83
N ALA A 60 -6.30 9.27 1.69
CA ALA A 60 -7.68 9.11 2.15
C ALA A 60 -7.80 9.24 3.66
N ARG A 61 -6.91 8.61 4.44
CA ARG A 61 -6.91 8.70 5.91
C ARG A 61 -6.55 10.08 6.41
N THR A 62 -5.61 10.76 5.76
CA THR A 62 -5.27 12.16 6.07
C THR A 62 -6.47 13.07 5.77
N GLY A 63 -7.14 12.87 4.64
CA GLY A 63 -8.33 13.63 4.27
C GLY A 63 -9.50 13.39 5.23
N VAL A 64 -9.76 12.15 5.61
CA VAL A 64 -10.79 11.81 6.61
C VAL A 64 -10.43 12.38 7.98
N GLY A 65 -9.16 12.25 8.42
CA GLY A 65 -8.70 12.81 9.69
C GLY A 65 -8.88 14.33 9.74
N ALA A 66 -8.52 15.03 8.65
CA ALA A 66 -8.70 16.48 8.56
C ALA A 66 -10.20 16.86 8.56
N GLY A 67 -11.03 16.11 7.83
CA GLY A 67 -12.48 16.37 7.77
C GLY A 67 -13.17 16.16 9.11
N VAL A 68 -12.90 15.05 9.79
CA VAL A 68 -13.44 14.76 11.12
C VAL A 68 -12.92 15.76 12.16
N GLY A 69 -11.61 16.08 12.11
CA GLY A 69 -11.01 17.08 13.00
C GLY A 69 -11.58 18.46 12.81
N ALA A 70 -11.82 18.88 11.55
CA ALA A 70 -12.46 20.17 11.26
C ALA A 70 -13.91 20.22 11.79
N ALA A 71 -14.68 19.16 11.58
CA ALA A 71 -16.07 19.09 12.03
C ALA A 71 -16.17 19.12 13.57
N SER A 72 -15.36 18.32 14.27
CA SER A 72 -15.34 18.31 15.73
C SER A 72 -14.80 19.61 16.34
N GLY A 73 -13.78 20.20 15.72
CA GLY A 73 -13.23 21.49 16.12
C GLY A 73 -14.21 22.64 15.89
N ALA A 74 -14.99 22.60 14.81
CA ALA A 74 -16.06 23.59 14.55
C ALA A 74 -17.12 23.54 15.65
N VAL A 75 -17.58 22.34 16.05
CA VAL A 75 -18.57 22.17 17.11
C VAL A 75 -18.03 22.68 18.45
N GLY A 76 -16.82 22.26 18.84
CA GLY A 76 -16.17 22.74 20.07
C GLY A 76 -15.90 24.24 20.06
N GLY A 77 -15.48 24.79 18.91
CA GLY A 77 -15.25 26.22 18.72
C GLY A 77 -16.52 27.07 18.72
N ALA A 78 -17.64 26.51 18.28
CA ALA A 78 -18.93 27.21 18.29
C ALA A 78 -19.40 27.51 19.72
N ILE A 79 -19.13 26.59 20.65
CA ILE A 79 -19.48 26.76 22.08
C ILE A 79 -18.71 27.94 22.69
N SER A 80 -17.47 28.17 22.26
CA SER A 80 -16.60 29.26 22.74
C SER A 80 -16.62 30.49 21.85
N GLY A 81 -17.49 30.57 20.83
CA GLY A 81 -17.61 31.72 19.91
C GLY A 81 -16.49 31.80 18.86
N ALA A 82 -15.67 30.79 18.70
CA ALA A 82 -14.51 30.74 17.81
C ALA A 82 -14.55 29.56 16.82
N ALA A 83 -15.71 29.28 16.22
CA ALA A 83 -15.96 28.13 15.33
C ALA A 83 -14.94 28.04 14.19
N GLY A 84 -14.57 29.18 13.59
CA GLY A 84 -13.59 29.21 12.50
C GLY A 84 -12.18 28.80 12.95
N GLN A 85 -11.73 29.28 14.07
CA GLN A 85 -10.41 28.91 14.63
C GLN A 85 -10.39 27.48 15.13
N GLY A 86 -11.49 27.02 15.74
CA GLY A 86 -11.65 25.64 16.20
C GLY A 86 -11.59 24.64 15.07
N SER A 87 -12.23 24.94 13.94
CA SER A 87 -12.18 24.07 12.76
C SER A 87 -10.81 23.99 12.12
N LEU A 88 -10.06 25.10 12.05
CA LEU A 88 -8.70 25.12 11.51
C LEU A 88 -7.73 24.32 12.39
N ILE A 89 -7.80 24.50 13.71
CA ILE A 89 -6.97 23.74 14.65
C ILE A 89 -7.33 22.24 14.60
N GLY A 90 -8.61 21.94 14.59
CA GLY A 90 -9.10 20.56 14.49
C GLY A 90 -8.70 19.89 13.18
N ALA A 91 -8.78 20.59 12.04
CA ALA A 91 -8.35 20.10 10.75
C ALA A 91 -6.83 19.82 10.72
N ALA A 92 -6.02 20.74 11.23
CA ALA A 92 -4.57 20.58 11.30
C ALA A 92 -4.18 19.40 12.20
N THR A 93 -4.75 19.30 13.39
CA THR A 93 -4.47 18.18 14.33
C THR A 93 -4.95 16.85 13.76
N GLY A 94 -6.14 16.82 13.18
CA GLY A 94 -6.70 15.62 12.55
C GLY A 94 -5.92 15.16 11.32
N ALA A 95 -5.40 16.11 10.52
CA ALA A 95 -4.53 15.77 9.38
C ALA A 95 -3.20 15.15 9.84
N VAL A 96 -2.56 15.71 10.87
CA VAL A 96 -1.32 15.15 11.45
C VAL A 96 -1.56 13.76 12.02
N TRP A 97 -2.64 13.58 12.79
CA TRP A 97 -3.00 12.27 13.35
C TRP A 97 -3.34 11.26 12.26
N GLY A 98 -4.12 11.66 11.26
CA GLY A 98 -4.46 10.82 10.11
C GLY A 98 -3.23 10.43 9.29
N LEU A 99 -2.26 11.34 9.13
CA LEU A 99 -0.99 11.06 8.48
C LEU A 99 -0.16 10.05 9.29
N LEU A 100 -0.01 10.24 10.58
CA LEU A 100 0.70 9.30 11.46
C LEU A 100 0.07 7.92 11.42
N MET A 101 -1.24 7.82 11.59
CA MET A 101 -1.98 6.56 11.49
C MET A 101 -1.86 5.93 10.09
N GLY A 102 -1.84 6.76 9.04
CA GLY A 102 -1.61 6.33 7.66
C GLY A 102 -0.21 5.71 7.49
N LEU A 103 0.82 6.36 8.02
CA LEU A 103 2.21 5.89 7.96
C LEU A 103 2.41 4.60 8.77
N PHE A 104 1.88 4.52 9.99
CA PHE A 104 1.93 3.29 10.79
C PHE A 104 1.21 2.11 10.12
N SER A 105 0.09 2.39 9.44
CA SER A 105 -0.65 1.37 8.69
C SER A 105 -0.03 1.03 7.33
N ALA A 106 0.83 1.88 6.78
CA ALA A 106 1.56 1.62 5.55
C ALA A 106 2.67 0.57 5.73
N GLY A 107 3.12 0.34 6.98
CA GLY A 107 4.08 -0.73 7.32
C GLY A 107 3.52 -2.15 7.11
N SER A 108 2.22 -2.34 7.09
CA SER A 108 1.54 -3.58 6.72
C SER A 108 1.01 -3.48 5.28
N SER A 109 1.93 -3.47 4.33
CA SER A 109 1.61 -3.32 2.91
C SER A 109 1.15 -4.64 2.32
N GLN A 110 -0.09 -5.02 2.59
CA GLN A 110 -0.71 -6.06 1.77
C GLN A 110 -1.08 -5.43 0.43
N PRO A 111 -0.69 -6.04 -0.69
CA PRO A 111 -1.12 -5.63 -2.01
C PRO A 111 -2.64 -5.67 -2.13
N SER A 112 -3.22 -4.95 -3.08
CA SER A 112 -4.67 -4.98 -3.28
C SER A 112 -5.12 -6.40 -3.61
N GLN A 113 -6.32 -6.81 -3.13
CA GLN A 113 -6.83 -8.16 -3.39
C GLN A 113 -7.01 -8.42 -4.91
N ALA A 114 -7.32 -7.38 -5.67
CA ALA A 114 -7.41 -7.48 -7.13
C ALA A 114 -6.06 -7.83 -7.75
N TYR A 115 -4.98 -7.16 -7.30
CA TYR A 115 -3.62 -7.44 -7.74
C TYR A 115 -3.18 -8.86 -7.37
N VAL A 116 -3.36 -9.25 -6.11
CA VAL A 116 -3.04 -10.61 -5.62
C VAL A 116 -3.76 -11.66 -6.44
N ASN A 117 -5.07 -11.49 -6.66
CA ASN A 117 -5.87 -12.45 -7.40
C ASN A 117 -5.44 -12.54 -8.87
N TYR A 118 -5.11 -11.41 -9.51
CA TYR A 118 -4.63 -11.40 -10.89
C TYR A 118 -3.30 -12.13 -11.04
N VAL A 119 -2.31 -11.77 -10.21
CA VAL A 119 -0.98 -12.37 -10.24
C VAL A 119 -1.05 -13.86 -9.92
N ASN A 120 -1.82 -14.26 -8.90
CA ASN A 120 -2.01 -15.67 -8.55
C ASN A 120 -2.58 -16.46 -9.72
N ARG A 121 -3.58 -15.91 -10.40
CA ARG A 121 -4.19 -16.58 -11.56
C ARG A 121 -3.21 -16.71 -12.73
N CYS A 122 -2.49 -15.64 -13.03
CA CYS A 122 -1.47 -15.63 -14.06
C CYS A 122 -0.38 -16.71 -13.80
N LEU A 123 0.09 -16.80 -12.55
CA LEU A 123 1.09 -17.79 -12.15
C LEU A 123 0.55 -19.22 -12.18
N GLN A 124 -0.71 -19.43 -11.79
CA GLN A 124 -1.36 -20.73 -11.89
C GLN A 124 -1.47 -21.20 -13.34
N GLU A 125 -1.82 -20.31 -14.28
CA GLU A 125 -1.89 -20.62 -15.72
C GLU A 125 -0.51 -21.00 -16.28
N LYS A 126 0.58 -20.50 -15.69
CA LYS A 126 1.97 -20.87 -16.00
C LYS A 126 2.44 -22.14 -15.29
N GLY A 127 1.64 -22.73 -14.38
CA GLY A 127 1.95 -23.97 -13.66
C GLY A 127 2.60 -23.78 -12.31
N TYR A 128 2.66 -22.55 -11.78
CA TYR A 128 3.15 -22.28 -10.44
C TYR A 128 2.02 -22.32 -9.41
N GLU A 129 2.35 -22.75 -8.20
CA GLU A 129 1.45 -22.75 -7.06
C GLU A 129 1.88 -21.69 -6.06
N VAL A 130 1.03 -20.68 -5.82
CA VAL A 130 1.31 -19.60 -4.87
C VAL A 130 0.73 -19.98 -3.50
N ILE A 131 1.57 -20.00 -2.48
CA ILE A 131 1.19 -20.35 -1.10
C ILE A 131 1.08 -19.15 -0.16
N GLY A 132 1.59 -17.98 -0.56
CA GLY A 132 1.56 -16.79 0.26
C GLY A 132 2.16 -15.57 -0.43
N TRP A 133 2.18 -14.45 0.28
CA TRP A 133 2.77 -13.18 -0.14
C TRP A 133 3.59 -12.57 1.01
N GLU A 134 4.77 -12.06 0.71
CA GLU A 134 5.67 -11.40 1.66
C GLU A 134 6.23 -10.07 1.13
#